data_ad4bee863e605811a1e6d5a5ec7fb7d9
#
_entry.id   ad4bee863e605811a1e6d5a5ec7fb7d9
#
_cell.length_a   1.000
_cell.length_b   1.000
_cell.length_c   1.000
_cell.angle_alpha   90.00
_cell.angle_beta   90.00
_cell.angle_gamma   90.00
#
_symmetry.space_group_name_H-M   'P 1'
#
loop_
_entity.id
_entity.type
_entity.pdbx_description
1 polymer ?
#
loop_
_entity_poly.entity_id
_entity_poly.type
_entity_poly.pdbx_seq_one_letter_code
_entity_poly.pdbx_strand_id
1 'polypeptide(L)'
;MTAQECLKYIVKELHTVVFSTVDEKGYPVTCAIDMMDGDESSLYFLTARGKQFFSRLKANRHIAFTALRGKDTLSSIAVSVQGEAKELGSGRVEDLFQKNSYMYEIYPTRQSREDLTVFQIYRGRGEWFDLSKKPIERFDFSFGEASRKQEGYVITRKCIHCGVCSQTCPQQCIDVAAGVIRQQNCLHCGNCYRRCPVKAVERRGRGDTE
;
A
#
# COMPACT_ATOMS: atom_id res chain seq x y z
N MET A 1 11.05 -2.28 9.17
CA MET A 1 9.72 -1.71 9.52
C MET A 1 8.69 -2.83 9.49
N THR A 2 7.85 -2.92 10.52
CA THR A 2 6.75 -3.89 10.64
C THR A 2 5.49 -3.36 9.94
N ALA A 3 4.49 -4.24 9.70
CA ALA A 3 3.20 -3.79 9.18
C ALA A 3 2.53 -2.76 10.10
N GLN A 4 2.57 -2.97 11.41
CA GLN A 4 2.03 -2.05 12.40
C GLN A 4 2.69 -0.65 12.34
N GLU A 5 4.02 -0.61 12.16
CA GLU A 5 4.73 0.67 11.98
C GLU A 5 4.31 1.38 10.69
N CYS A 6 4.07 0.62 9.59
CA CYS A 6 3.52 1.18 8.35
C CYS A 6 2.12 1.78 8.56
N LEU A 7 1.21 1.06 9.24
CA LEU A 7 -0.14 1.58 9.53
C LEU A 7 -0.08 2.86 10.39
N LYS A 8 0.77 2.87 11.43
CA LYS A 8 0.99 4.08 12.25
C LYS A 8 1.53 5.25 11.42
N TYR A 9 2.46 4.99 10.51
CA TYR A 9 3.02 6.02 9.64
C TYR A 9 1.97 6.59 8.68
N ILE A 10 1.12 5.72 8.11
CA ILE A 10 0.01 6.16 7.25
C ILE A 10 -0.90 7.15 7.99
N VAL A 11 -1.29 6.85 9.22
CA VAL A 11 -2.17 7.72 10.02
C VAL A 11 -1.49 9.00 10.47
N LYS A 12 -0.26 8.90 10.98
CA LYS A 12 0.40 10.04 11.66
C LYS A 12 1.15 10.97 10.72
N GLU A 13 1.77 10.42 9.68
CA GLU A 13 2.72 11.15 8.85
C GLU A 13 2.19 11.43 7.44
N LEU A 14 1.39 10.52 6.88
CA LEU A 14 0.78 10.70 5.57
C LEU A 14 -0.63 11.29 5.67
N HIS A 15 -1.40 10.83 6.61
CA HIS A 15 -2.76 11.24 6.97
C HIS A 15 -3.73 11.22 5.78
N THR A 16 -3.60 12.16 4.84
CA THR A 16 -4.44 12.22 3.64
C THR A 16 -3.89 11.30 2.55
N VAL A 17 -4.75 10.45 2.01
CA VAL A 17 -4.42 9.49 0.95
C VAL A 17 -5.28 9.72 -0.29
N VAL A 18 -4.76 9.37 -1.46
CA VAL A 18 -5.56 9.27 -2.69
C VAL A 18 -6.21 7.90 -2.71
N PHE A 19 -7.48 7.87 -2.37
CA PHE A 19 -8.27 6.65 -2.22
C PHE A 19 -9.00 6.31 -3.52
N SER A 20 -8.96 5.06 -3.93
CA SER A 20 -9.59 4.55 -5.15
C SER A 20 -10.68 3.53 -4.83
N THR A 21 -11.79 3.67 -5.49
CA THR A 21 -12.94 2.75 -5.51
C THR A 21 -13.35 2.52 -6.96
N VAL A 22 -14.25 1.58 -7.20
CA VAL A 22 -14.76 1.28 -8.54
C VAL A 22 -16.23 1.68 -8.62
N ASP A 23 -16.64 2.34 -9.70
CA ASP A 23 -18.03 2.67 -9.95
C ASP A 23 -18.83 1.48 -10.53
N GLU A 24 -20.12 1.69 -10.75
CA GLU A 24 -21.03 0.67 -11.27
C GLU A 24 -20.66 0.15 -12.67
N LYS A 25 -19.90 0.94 -13.44
CA LYS A 25 -19.41 0.59 -14.78
C LYS A 25 -18.03 -0.06 -14.77
N GLY A 26 -17.42 -0.23 -13.58
CA GLY A 26 -16.08 -0.78 -13.43
C GLY A 26 -14.95 0.22 -13.58
N TYR A 27 -15.22 1.52 -13.68
CA TYR A 27 -14.18 2.55 -13.75
C TYR A 27 -13.61 2.87 -12.35
N PRO A 28 -12.29 2.99 -12.22
CA PRO A 28 -11.68 3.47 -10.98
C PRO A 28 -12.00 4.96 -10.76
N VAL A 29 -12.44 5.29 -9.56
CA VAL A 29 -12.76 6.65 -9.13
C VAL A 29 -11.94 6.98 -7.89
N THR A 30 -11.25 8.12 -7.89
CA THR A 30 -10.39 8.55 -6.78
C THR A 30 -10.97 9.75 -6.04
N CYS A 31 -10.62 9.85 -4.75
CA CYS A 31 -10.85 11.03 -3.91
C CYS A 31 -9.80 11.09 -2.80
N ALA A 32 -9.60 12.29 -2.23
CA ALA A 32 -8.77 12.45 -1.05
C ALA A 32 -9.57 12.04 0.20
N ILE A 33 -8.97 11.20 1.03
CA ILE A 33 -9.55 10.70 2.29
C ILE A 33 -8.48 10.73 3.37
N ASP A 34 -8.86 11.21 4.55
CA ASP A 34 -7.98 11.18 5.72
C ASP A 34 -8.08 9.83 6.44
N MET A 35 -6.92 9.21 6.69
CA MET A 35 -6.80 8.05 7.56
C MET A 35 -6.77 8.54 9.01
N MET A 36 -7.91 8.51 9.68
CA MET A 36 -8.14 9.20 10.94
C MET A 36 -7.69 8.42 12.17
N ASP A 37 -7.57 7.11 12.05
CA ASP A 37 -7.12 6.22 13.13
C ASP A 37 -6.56 4.92 12.55
N GLY A 38 -5.80 4.19 13.36
CA GLY A 38 -5.29 2.86 13.04
C GLY A 38 -4.95 2.09 14.30
N ASP A 39 -5.16 0.79 14.25
CA ASP A 39 -4.70 -0.15 15.27
C ASP A 39 -3.61 -1.10 14.71
N GLU A 40 -3.38 -2.22 15.35
CA GLU A 40 -2.34 -3.17 14.95
C GLU A 40 -2.60 -3.84 13.59
N SER A 41 -3.86 -3.85 13.14
CA SER A 41 -4.30 -4.64 11.99
C SER A 41 -5.33 -3.95 11.08
N SER A 42 -5.64 -2.68 11.33
CA SER A 42 -6.71 -1.97 10.63
C SER A 42 -6.44 -0.46 10.51
N LEU A 43 -7.06 0.15 9.51
CA LEU A 43 -7.14 1.60 9.34
C LEU A 43 -8.60 2.04 9.36
N TYR A 44 -8.83 3.28 9.80
CA TYR A 44 -10.18 3.83 9.95
C TYR A 44 -10.30 5.19 9.30
N PHE A 45 -11.43 5.41 8.62
CA PHE A 45 -11.76 6.68 7.98
C PHE A 45 -13.25 6.97 8.06
N LEU A 46 -13.63 8.22 7.76
CA LEU A 46 -15.02 8.67 7.76
C LEU A 46 -15.51 9.02 6.36
N THR A 47 -16.81 8.82 6.14
CA THR A 47 -17.54 9.43 5.02
C THR A 47 -18.97 9.71 5.40
N ALA A 48 -19.64 10.62 4.67
CA ALA A 48 -21.08 10.85 4.82
C ALA A 48 -21.87 9.91 3.90
N ARG A 49 -23.01 9.41 4.39
CA ARG A 49 -23.88 8.45 3.66
C ARG A 49 -24.44 9.01 2.35
N GLY A 50 -24.60 10.31 2.21
CA GLY A 50 -25.06 10.96 0.99
C GLY A 50 -24.02 11.06 -0.14
N LYS A 51 -22.74 10.68 0.10
CA LYS A 51 -21.69 10.77 -0.91
C LYS A 51 -21.68 9.56 -1.84
N GLN A 52 -21.41 9.79 -3.14
CA GLN A 52 -21.17 8.72 -4.13
C GLN A 52 -20.04 7.75 -3.69
N PHE A 53 -19.05 8.26 -2.94
CA PHE A 53 -18.00 7.44 -2.35
C PHE A 53 -18.55 6.37 -1.41
N PHE A 54 -19.52 6.74 -0.55
CA PHE A 54 -20.22 5.79 0.32
C PHE A 54 -20.94 4.71 -0.50
N SER A 55 -21.69 5.11 -1.54
CA SER A 55 -22.41 4.16 -2.40
C SER A 55 -21.47 3.16 -3.07
N ARG A 56 -20.31 3.63 -3.57
CA ARG A 56 -19.29 2.74 -4.16
C ARG A 56 -18.70 1.76 -3.15
N LEU A 57 -18.42 2.20 -1.90
CA LEU A 57 -17.93 1.33 -0.83
C LEU A 57 -18.96 0.26 -0.42
N LYS A 58 -20.25 0.60 -0.46
CA LYS A 58 -21.32 -0.37 -0.21
C LYS A 58 -21.48 -1.39 -1.32
N ALA A 59 -21.30 -0.97 -2.57
CA ALA A 59 -21.38 -1.84 -3.74
C ALA A 59 -20.17 -2.76 -3.89
N ASN A 60 -18.98 -2.26 -3.55
CA ASN A 60 -17.74 -3.01 -3.67
C ASN A 60 -16.80 -2.70 -2.51
N ARG A 61 -16.52 -3.71 -1.68
CA ARG A 61 -15.63 -3.59 -0.53
C ARG A 61 -14.15 -3.46 -0.87
N HIS A 62 -13.75 -3.80 -2.10
CA HIS A 62 -12.37 -3.73 -2.54
C HIS A 62 -11.94 -2.28 -2.76
N ILE A 63 -10.82 -1.94 -2.17
CA ILE A 63 -10.28 -0.58 -2.19
C ILE A 63 -8.80 -0.60 -2.54
N ALA A 64 -8.32 0.52 -3.02
CA ALA A 64 -6.91 0.82 -3.06
C ALA A 64 -6.68 2.28 -2.65
N PHE A 65 -5.50 2.57 -2.10
CA PHE A 65 -5.07 3.93 -1.92
C PHE A 65 -3.56 4.06 -2.07
N THR A 66 -3.11 5.27 -2.35
CA THR A 66 -1.70 5.64 -2.26
C THR A 66 -1.55 6.95 -1.52
N ALA A 67 -0.43 7.09 -0.83
CA ALA A 67 0.00 8.34 -0.22
C ALA A 67 1.48 8.55 -0.46
N LEU A 68 1.87 9.81 -0.57
CA LEU A 68 3.23 10.23 -0.87
C LEU A 68 3.64 11.35 0.09
N ARG A 69 4.85 11.27 0.63
CA ARG A 69 5.48 12.33 1.40
C ARG A 69 6.87 12.61 0.86
N GLY A 70 7.19 13.84 0.59
CA GLY A 70 8.48 14.30 0.09
C GLY A 70 8.34 15.63 -0.65
N LYS A 71 9.45 16.33 -0.84
CA LYS A 71 9.47 17.59 -1.63
C LYS A 71 9.68 17.34 -3.11
N ASP A 72 10.32 16.23 -3.45
CA ASP A 72 10.64 15.79 -4.80
C ASP A 72 10.70 14.26 -4.86
N THR A 73 10.90 13.71 -6.04
CA THR A 73 10.95 12.25 -6.25
C THR A 73 12.01 11.56 -5.40
N LEU A 74 13.22 12.14 -5.30
CA LEU A 74 14.35 11.49 -4.62
C LEU A 74 14.31 11.63 -3.08
N SER A 75 13.42 12.47 -2.56
CA SER A 75 13.17 12.63 -1.12
C SER A 75 11.85 12.00 -0.67
N SER A 76 11.15 11.30 -1.58
CA SER A 76 9.81 10.82 -1.30
C SER A 76 9.77 9.40 -0.73
N ILE A 77 8.77 9.22 0.14
CA ILE A 77 8.30 7.93 0.62
C ILE A 77 6.88 7.75 0.07
N ALA A 78 6.65 6.66 -0.64
CA ALA A 78 5.33 6.28 -1.14
C ALA A 78 4.83 5.02 -0.42
N VAL A 79 3.54 5.02 -0.07
CA VAL A 79 2.87 3.84 0.47
C VAL A 79 1.64 3.58 -0.37
N SER A 80 1.54 2.39 -0.93
CA SER A 80 0.36 1.93 -1.67
C SER A 80 -0.26 0.75 -0.95
N VAL A 81 -1.58 0.74 -0.86
CA VAL A 81 -2.34 -0.33 -0.18
C VAL A 81 -3.50 -0.77 -1.06
N GLN A 82 -3.72 -2.08 -1.12
CA GLN A 82 -4.93 -2.73 -1.63
C GLN A 82 -5.55 -3.52 -0.50
N GLY A 83 -6.87 -3.44 -0.34
CA GLY A 83 -7.52 -4.11 0.77
C GLY A 83 -9.03 -4.15 0.66
N GLU A 84 -9.66 -4.47 1.77
CA GLU A 84 -11.11 -4.52 1.90
C GLU A 84 -11.58 -3.66 3.06
N ALA A 85 -12.63 -2.88 2.80
CA ALA A 85 -13.27 -2.03 3.77
C ALA A 85 -14.68 -2.52 4.12
N LYS A 86 -15.09 -2.28 5.37
CA LYS A 86 -16.45 -2.51 5.85
C LYS A 86 -16.95 -1.31 6.64
N GLU A 87 -18.24 -1.06 6.56
CA GLU A 87 -18.90 -0.04 7.39
C GLU A 87 -19.06 -0.52 8.84
N LEU A 88 -18.73 0.35 9.80
CA LEU A 88 -18.91 0.13 11.22
C LEU A 88 -20.12 0.93 11.80
N GLY A 89 -20.70 1.83 10.98
CA GLY A 89 -21.75 2.73 11.45
C GLY A 89 -21.22 3.97 12.17
N SER A 90 -22.08 4.66 12.91
CA SER A 90 -21.78 5.95 13.55
C SER A 90 -21.16 5.84 14.96
N GLY A 91 -21.10 4.66 15.55
CA GLY A 91 -20.71 4.48 16.95
C GLY A 91 -19.31 4.98 17.33
N ARG A 92 -18.39 5.08 16.37
CA ARG A 92 -17.02 5.58 16.59
C ARG A 92 -16.76 6.98 16.00
N VAL A 93 -17.80 7.67 15.50
CA VAL A 93 -17.61 9.00 14.89
C VAL A 93 -17.01 9.98 15.90
N GLU A 94 -17.52 10.02 17.12
CA GLU A 94 -17.05 10.96 18.15
C GLU A 94 -15.62 10.63 18.61
N ASP A 95 -15.26 9.37 18.74
CA ASP A 95 -13.88 8.94 19.05
C ASP A 95 -12.89 9.42 17.97
N LEU A 96 -13.24 9.28 16.70
CA LEU A 96 -12.40 9.77 15.61
C LEU A 96 -12.31 11.29 15.56
N PHE A 97 -13.37 12.02 15.94
CA PHE A 97 -13.36 13.47 16.05
C PHE A 97 -12.44 13.96 17.18
N GLN A 98 -12.44 13.29 18.34
CA GLN A 98 -11.51 13.62 19.43
C GLN A 98 -10.06 13.45 19.03
N LYS A 99 -9.74 12.44 18.24
CA LYS A 99 -8.40 12.20 17.71
C LYS A 99 -8.00 13.16 16.57
N ASN A 100 -9.00 13.78 15.90
CA ASN A 100 -8.84 14.64 14.72
C ASN A 100 -9.68 15.90 14.89
N SER A 101 -9.27 16.77 15.81
CA SER A 101 -10.06 17.93 16.27
C SER A 101 -10.46 18.92 15.17
N TYR A 102 -9.72 19.00 14.06
CA TYR A 102 -10.08 19.81 12.89
C TYR A 102 -11.44 19.42 12.28
N MET A 103 -11.91 18.20 12.52
CA MET A 103 -13.22 17.75 12.06
C MET A 103 -14.39 18.53 12.69
N TYR A 104 -14.19 19.09 13.90
CA TYR A 104 -15.19 19.97 14.54
C TYR A 104 -15.36 21.29 13.79
N GLU A 105 -14.36 21.75 13.04
CA GLU A 105 -14.49 22.93 12.19
C GLU A 105 -15.34 22.64 10.94
N ILE A 106 -15.26 21.41 10.41
CA ILE A 106 -16.00 20.98 9.22
C ILE A 106 -17.45 20.60 9.57
N TYR A 107 -17.63 19.91 10.73
CA TYR A 107 -18.94 19.43 11.23
C TYR A 107 -19.16 19.90 12.66
N PRO A 108 -19.49 21.18 12.88
CA PRO A 108 -19.47 21.80 14.21
C PRO A 108 -20.59 21.32 15.14
N THR A 109 -21.72 20.92 14.61
CA THR A 109 -22.89 20.54 15.41
C THR A 109 -23.09 19.03 15.43
N ARG A 110 -23.75 18.51 16.48
CA ARG A 110 -24.12 17.10 16.55
C ARG A 110 -24.98 16.69 15.35
N GLN A 111 -25.92 17.54 14.97
CA GLN A 111 -26.81 17.30 13.83
C GLN A 111 -26.03 17.19 12.52
N SER A 112 -24.99 18.02 12.31
CA SER A 112 -24.16 17.94 11.09
C SER A 112 -23.37 16.63 10.97
N ARG A 113 -23.24 15.84 12.04
CA ARG A 113 -22.52 14.56 12.10
C ARG A 113 -23.40 13.34 11.95
N GLU A 114 -24.73 13.48 11.95
CA GLU A 114 -25.69 12.35 11.96
C GLU A 114 -25.55 11.44 10.74
N ASP A 115 -25.19 12.01 9.58
CA ASP A 115 -24.97 11.25 8.35
C ASP A 115 -23.54 10.68 8.20
N LEU A 116 -22.67 10.94 9.17
CA LEU A 116 -21.31 10.39 9.13
C LEU A 116 -21.31 8.93 9.58
N THR A 117 -20.47 8.16 8.91
CA THR A 117 -20.24 6.76 9.22
C THR A 117 -18.76 6.41 9.12
N VAL A 118 -18.33 5.50 9.96
CA VAL A 118 -16.95 5.00 10.02
C VAL A 118 -16.81 3.77 9.14
N PHE A 119 -15.73 3.73 8.38
CA PHE A 119 -15.27 2.54 7.68
C PHE A 119 -13.96 2.04 8.29
N GLN A 120 -13.83 0.73 8.33
CA GLN A 120 -12.61 0.01 8.71
C GLN A 120 -12.04 -0.68 7.48
N ILE A 121 -10.77 -0.44 7.18
CA ILE A 121 -9.99 -1.30 6.29
C ILE A 121 -9.44 -2.41 7.18
N TYR A 122 -10.10 -3.58 7.16
CA TYR A 122 -9.88 -4.65 8.13
C TYR A 122 -8.84 -5.69 7.68
N ARG A 123 -8.51 -5.70 6.40
CA ARG A 123 -7.42 -6.49 5.85
C ARG A 123 -6.86 -5.84 4.59
N GLY A 124 -5.57 -6.00 4.38
CA GLY A 124 -4.93 -5.45 3.20
C GLY A 124 -3.47 -5.85 3.07
N ARG A 125 -2.93 -5.56 1.91
CA ARG A 125 -1.52 -5.68 1.60
C ARG A 125 -1.05 -4.35 1.04
N GLY A 126 0.16 -3.98 1.39
CA GLY A 126 0.74 -2.72 0.96
C GLY A 126 2.18 -2.89 0.51
N GLU A 127 2.65 -1.88 -0.18
CA GLU A 127 4.02 -1.69 -0.58
C GLU A 127 4.53 -0.38 0.01
N TRP A 128 5.68 -0.46 0.65
CA TRP A 128 6.48 0.68 1.07
C TRP A 128 7.58 0.91 0.07
N PHE A 129 7.77 2.16 -0.35
CA PHE A 129 8.78 2.54 -1.31
C PHE A 129 9.44 3.86 -0.88
N ASP A 130 10.70 3.78 -0.41
CA ASP A 130 11.48 4.92 0.07
C ASP A 130 12.61 5.25 -0.90
N LEU A 131 12.40 6.31 -1.68
CA LEU A 131 13.37 6.82 -2.66
C LEU A 131 14.46 7.69 -2.02
N SER A 132 14.28 8.10 -0.76
CA SER A 132 15.29 8.89 -0.04
C SER A 132 16.50 8.08 0.40
N LYS A 133 16.37 6.75 0.43
CA LYS A 133 17.44 5.82 0.81
C LYS A 133 18.36 5.51 -0.36
N LYS A 134 19.62 5.21 -0.04
CA LYS A 134 20.63 4.74 -1.01
C LYS A 134 21.33 3.51 -0.45
N PRO A 135 21.10 2.31 -1.00
CA PRO A 135 20.14 2.00 -2.08
C PRO A 135 18.69 2.26 -1.67
N ILE A 136 17.81 2.46 -2.66
CA ILE A 136 16.36 2.63 -2.46
C ILE A 136 15.83 1.46 -1.62
N GLU A 137 14.95 1.76 -0.65
CA GLU A 137 14.32 0.73 0.18
C GLU A 137 12.88 0.47 -0.30
N ARG A 138 12.56 -0.81 -0.44
CA ARG A 138 11.24 -1.28 -0.83
C ARG A 138 10.90 -2.57 -0.10
N PHE A 139 9.69 -2.69 0.40
CA PHE A 139 9.19 -3.95 0.96
C PHE A 139 7.67 -4.03 0.92
N ASP A 140 7.19 -5.26 0.93
CA ASP A 140 5.76 -5.55 1.01
C ASP A 140 5.37 -5.83 2.46
N PHE A 141 4.17 -5.40 2.86
CA PHE A 141 3.56 -5.70 4.15
C PHE A 141 2.12 -6.14 3.98
N SER A 142 1.58 -6.82 4.98
CA SER A 142 0.17 -7.20 5.04
C SER A 142 -0.36 -7.03 6.45
N PHE A 143 -1.64 -6.76 6.56
CA PHE A 143 -2.35 -6.59 7.83
C PHE A 143 -3.74 -7.23 7.79
N GLY A 144 -4.31 -7.48 8.98
CA GLY A 144 -5.48 -8.32 9.11
C GLY A 144 -5.17 -9.75 8.66
N GLU A 145 -6.13 -10.44 8.11
CA GLU A 145 -5.98 -11.82 7.61
C GLU A 145 -5.48 -11.90 6.16
N ALA A 146 -4.85 -10.84 5.65
CA ALA A 146 -4.33 -10.85 4.29
C ALA A 146 -3.02 -11.62 4.20
N SER A 147 -2.93 -12.54 3.25
CA SER A 147 -1.69 -13.26 2.98
C SER A 147 -0.65 -12.32 2.34
N ARG A 148 0.60 -12.41 2.80
CA ARG A 148 1.71 -11.69 2.20
C ARG A 148 2.07 -12.34 0.85
N LYS A 149 1.94 -11.61 -0.24
CA LYS A 149 2.40 -12.06 -1.55
C LYS A 149 3.86 -11.63 -1.72
N GLN A 150 4.76 -12.61 -1.85
CA GLN A 150 6.16 -12.32 -2.15
C GLN A 150 6.32 -12.11 -3.65
N GLU A 151 6.43 -10.87 -4.08
CA GLU A 151 6.77 -10.53 -5.46
C GLU A 151 8.28 -10.35 -5.63
N GLY A 152 8.76 -10.28 -6.87
CA GLY A 152 10.17 -10.03 -7.18
C GLY A 152 10.80 -11.10 -8.05
N TYR A 153 12.11 -11.27 -7.88
CA TYR A 153 12.91 -12.19 -8.70
C TYR A 153 13.79 -13.08 -7.83
N VAL A 154 14.07 -14.27 -8.33
CA VAL A 154 14.99 -15.25 -7.69
C VAL A 154 15.97 -15.78 -8.71
N ILE A 155 17.16 -16.11 -8.24
CA ILE A 155 18.18 -16.82 -9.03
C ILE A 155 18.00 -18.31 -8.75
N THR A 156 17.82 -19.11 -9.79
CA THR A 156 17.64 -20.57 -9.70
C THR A 156 18.97 -21.32 -9.83
N ARG A 157 18.93 -22.63 -9.59
CA ARG A 157 20.10 -23.51 -9.74
C ARG A 157 20.68 -23.59 -11.18
N LYS A 158 19.98 -23.06 -12.18
CA LYS A 158 20.47 -22.95 -13.56
C LYS A 158 21.53 -21.87 -13.74
N CYS A 159 21.84 -21.09 -12.68
CA CYS A 159 22.79 -19.99 -12.75
C CYS A 159 24.20 -20.46 -13.00
N ILE A 160 24.87 -19.87 -14.00
CA ILE A 160 26.26 -20.13 -14.35
C ILE A 160 27.22 -19.05 -13.81
N HIS A 161 26.75 -18.21 -12.91
CA HIS A 161 27.51 -17.13 -12.24
C HIS A 161 28.20 -16.13 -13.20
N CYS A 162 27.66 -15.88 -14.40
CA CYS A 162 28.26 -15.01 -15.42
C CYS A 162 28.25 -13.50 -15.06
N GLY A 163 27.55 -13.06 -14.05
CA GLY A 163 27.55 -11.66 -13.57
C GLY A 163 26.68 -10.67 -14.36
N VAL A 164 26.11 -11.03 -15.51
CA VAL A 164 25.32 -10.12 -16.37
C VAL A 164 24.17 -9.46 -15.62
N CYS A 165 23.44 -10.21 -14.76
CA CYS A 165 22.34 -9.69 -13.97
C CYS A 165 22.78 -8.62 -12.96
N SER A 166 23.93 -8.78 -12.30
CA SER A 166 24.50 -7.82 -11.37
C SER A 166 24.93 -6.53 -12.07
N GLN A 167 25.63 -6.63 -13.21
CA GLN A 167 26.08 -5.48 -13.99
C GLN A 167 24.93 -4.63 -14.52
N THR A 168 23.76 -5.23 -14.80
CA THR A 168 22.60 -4.54 -15.34
C THR A 168 21.61 -4.06 -14.26
N CYS A 169 21.88 -4.35 -13.00
CA CYS A 169 21.00 -3.98 -11.88
C CYS A 169 21.22 -2.51 -11.47
N PRO A 170 20.22 -1.62 -11.64
CA PRO A 170 20.38 -0.21 -11.29
C PRO A 170 20.58 0.04 -9.79
N GLN A 171 20.16 -0.90 -8.92
CA GLN A 171 20.31 -0.81 -7.47
C GLN A 171 21.45 -1.67 -6.93
N GLN A 172 22.19 -2.37 -7.80
CA GLN A 172 23.28 -3.26 -7.41
C GLN A 172 22.88 -4.24 -6.29
N CYS A 173 21.61 -4.68 -6.30
CA CYS A 173 21.03 -5.51 -5.25
C CYS A 173 21.21 -7.02 -5.48
N ILE A 174 22.06 -7.43 -6.41
CA ILE A 174 22.27 -8.84 -6.80
C ILE A 174 23.67 -9.29 -6.38
N ASP A 175 23.71 -10.26 -5.48
CA ASP A 175 24.90 -11.00 -5.13
C ASP A 175 24.95 -12.28 -5.98
N VAL A 176 25.84 -12.30 -6.98
CA VAL A 176 25.95 -13.41 -7.92
C VAL A 176 26.63 -14.61 -7.26
N ALA A 177 27.60 -14.39 -6.36
CA ALA A 177 28.31 -15.47 -5.69
C ALA A 177 27.38 -16.22 -4.72
N ALA A 178 26.56 -15.48 -3.96
CA ALA A 178 25.55 -16.06 -3.08
C ALA A 178 24.27 -16.51 -3.80
N GLY A 179 24.08 -16.15 -5.08
CA GLY A 179 22.85 -16.43 -5.82
C GLY A 179 21.62 -15.71 -5.27
N VAL A 180 21.78 -14.50 -4.69
CA VAL A 180 20.74 -13.80 -3.96
C VAL A 180 20.40 -12.45 -4.60
N ILE A 181 19.13 -12.14 -4.69
CA ILE A 181 18.62 -10.79 -4.99
C ILE A 181 18.03 -10.21 -3.71
N ARG A 182 18.63 -9.12 -3.20
CA ARG A 182 18.13 -8.40 -2.02
C ARG A 182 16.83 -7.71 -2.38
N GLN A 183 15.69 -8.32 -1.99
CA GLN A 183 14.35 -7.86 -2.37
C GLN A 183 14.03 -6.45 -1.84
N GLN A 184 14.54 -6.10 -0.63
CA GLN A 184 14.34 -4.78 -0.04
C GLN A 184 15.00 -3.62 -0.82
N ASN A 185 15.84 -3.93 -1.81
CA ASN A 185 16.45 -2.93 -2.68
C ASN A 185 16.10 -3.17 -4.16
N CYS A 186 15.25 -4.15 -4.45
CA CYS A 186 14.89 -4.51 -5.81
C CYS A 186 13.74 -3.65 -6.32
N LEU A 187 13.95 -2.91 -7.43
CA LEU A 187 12.90 -2.12 -8.09
C LEU A 187 11.90 -2.95 -8.89
N HIS A 188 12.08 -4.26 -8.95
CA HIS A 188 11.28 -5.17 -9.79
C HIS A 188 11.26 -4.78 -11.29
N CYS A 189 12.32 -4.10 -11.78
CA CYS A 189 12.41 -3.61 -13.16
C CYS A 189 12.54 -4.72 -14.22
N GLY A 190 12.94 -5.94 -13.82
CA GLY A 190 13.05 -7.10 -14.69
C GLY A 190 14.31 -7.14 -15.58
N ASN A 191 15.26 -6.22 -15.44
CA ASN A 191 16.49 -6.24 -16.25
C ASN A 191 17.28 -7.54 -16.09
N CYS A 192 17.45 -8.02 -14.86
CA CYS A 192 18.13 -9.29 -14.57
C CYS A 192 17.43 -10.50 -15.22
N TYR A 193 16.11 -10.52 -15.20
CA TYR A 193 15.29 -11.57 -15.82
C TYR A 193 15.45 -11.59 -17.34
N ARG A 194 15.34 -10.43 -18.00
CA ARG A 194 15.40 -10.32 -19.46
C ARG A 194 16.79 -10.58 -20.03
N ARG A 195 17.84 -10.21 -19.28
CA ARG A 195 19.24 -10.28 -19.75
C ARG A 195 19.97 -11.54 -19.34
N CYS A 196 19.34 -12.45 -18.58
CA CYS A 196 19.98 -13.70 -18.19
C CYS A 196 20.13 -14.64 -19.39
N PRO A 197 21.38 -14.98 -19.83
CA PRO A 197 21.59 -15.78 -21.02
C PRO A 197 21.09 -17.21 -20.90
N VAL A 198 21.05 -17.74 -19.67
CA VAL A 198 20.58 -19.11 -19.36
C VAL A 198 19.21 -19.14 -18.73
N LYS A 199 18.49 -18.02 -18.68
CA LYS A 199 17.17 -17.88 -18.08
C LYS A 199 17.08 -18.40 -16.63
N ALA A 200 18.15 -18.21 -15.86
CA ALA A 200 18.25 -18.63 -14.47
C ALA A 200 17.59 -17.67 -13.47
N VAL A 201 17.13 -16.49 -13.92
CA VAL A 201 16.37 -15.56 -13.07
C VAL A 201 14.88 -15.77 -13.36
N GLU A 202 14.11 -16.03 -12.33
CA GLU A 202 12.66 -16.29 -12.42
C GLU A 202 11.88 -15.28 -11.58
N ARG A 203 10.58 -15.04 -11.92
CA ARG A 203 9.68 -14.20 -11.11
C ARG A 203 9.14 -15.01 -9.93
N ARG A 204 9.13 -14.41 -8.72
CA ARG A 204 8.41 -14.94 -7.57
C ARG A 204 6.91 -14.70 -7.76
N GLY A 205 6.06 -15.62 -7.28
CA GLY A 205 4.63 -15.41 -7.15
C GLY A 205 3.80 -15.52 -8.43
N ARG A 206 4.37 -15.95 -9.56
CA ARG A 206 3.58 -16.60 -10.60
C ARG A 206 3.54 -18.10 -10.25
N GLY A 207 2.65 -18.49 -9.35
CA GLY A 207 2.11 -19.81 -9.39
C GLY A 207 1.38 -19.91 -10.73
N ASP A 208 1.70 -20.95 -11.50
CA ASP A 208 1.10 -21.26 -12.78
C ASP A 208 -0.42 -21.19 -12.65
N THR A 209 -1.01 -20.15 -13.22
CA THR A 209 -2.39 -20.15 -13.63
C THR A 209 -2.36 -20.43 -15.11
N GLU A 210 -2.40 -21.73 -15.44
CA GLU A 210 -2.98 -22.18 -16.70
C GLU A 210 -4.44 -21.71 -16.81
#